data_cc30bc159d83d9459560284bf8d8edb7
#
_entry.id   cc30bc159d83d9459560284bf8d8edb7
#
_cell.length_a   1.000
_cell.length_b   1.000
_cell.length_c   1.000
_cell.angle_alpha   90.00
_cell.angle_beta   90.00
_cell.angle_gamma   90.00
#
_symmetry.space_group_name_H-M   'P 1'
#
loop_
_entity.id
_entity.type
_entity.pdbx_description
1 polymer ?
#
loop_
_entity_poly.entity_id
_entity_poly.type
_entity_poly.pdbx_seq_one_letter_code
_entity_poly.pdbx_strand_id
1 'polypeptide(L)'
;MRFIAWLITLAENSDRIAEAAADRLRAKLGGHTDMVVRIVHFLLITAGISSPLLMYFAGAPLPVHILVYTAFFTYLIVYCIFPELKKYPTFRLRILADGTEQILAFFVTGIACLGIAAYTIWAAVCSVIPTLTAVSEGIVLFCAELVIFWNGIIKVYCTSVQLGLKYRVWGIVLGMVMPADLVMLVLIYRITRRECAFETEKALLNKSRRDDQLCRTKYPLLLVHGVFFRDSKLMNYWGRIPAELEANGAVIFYGEQQSAASVEDSAAELADRIEQLVQKTGCGKVNIIAHSKGGLDSRYAISKLGSDKYVASLTTINTPHHGCLFAEYLLNTAPEKFVKSVEKIYNSAFKRLGDPNPDFLAAVTDLTNSRCEQFDQDTPDAPGVMYQSVGSHARCSKSGRFPLNLSYPIVKKYDGDNDGLVALTSAPWGEDFTVLHPTGKRGITHADVIDLNRENIPGFDFREFYVQLVNKLKMRGF
;
A
#
# COMPACT_ATOMS: atom_id res chain seq x y z
N MET A 1 -14.27 -15.79 42.38
CA MET A 1 -13.93 -16.11 40.98
C MET A 1 -13.60 -14.88 40.12
N ARG A 2 -14.39 -13.80 40.08
CA ARG A 2 -14.08 -12.58 39.27
C ARG A 2 -12.76 -11.88 39.65
N PHE A 3 -12.34 -11.87 40.91
CA PHE A 3 -11.10 -11.25 41.38
C PHE A 3 -9.86 -12.06 40.96
N ILE A 4 -9.94 -13.40 40.96
CA ILE A 4 -8.86 -14.28 40.49
C ILE A 4 -8.70 -14.18 38.97
N ALA A 5 -9.81 -14.11 38.21
CA ALA A 5 -9.76 -13.87 36.76
C ALA A 5 -9.14 -12.50 36.41
N TRP A 6 -9.44 -11.45 37.18
CA TRP A 6 -8.81 -10.13 37.03
C TRP A 6 -7.32 -10.14 37.34
N LEU A 7 -6.87 -10.86 38.37
CA LEU A 7 -5.44 -11.03 38.69
C LEU A 7 -4.67 -11.82 37.63
N ILE A 8 -5.32 -12.85 37.02
CA ILE A 8 -4.72 -13.61 35.91
C ILE A 8 -4.56 -12.71 34.70
N THR A 9 -5.57 -11.93 34.35
CA THR A 9 -5.52 -10.97 33.23
C THR A 9 -4.47 -9.87 33.46
N LEU A 10 -4.26 -9.44 34.69
CA LEU A 10 -3.22 -8.47 35.06
C LEU A 10 -1.81 -9.07 34.97
N ALA A 11 -1.63 -10.33 35.34
CA ALA A 11 -0.36 -11.06 35.23
C ALA A 11 -0.03 -11.29 33.72
N GLU A 12 -0.98 -11.75 32.92
CA GLU A 12 -0.82 -11.94 31.47
C GLU A 12 -0.51 -10.62 30.74
N ASN A 13 -1.15 -9.51 31.15
CA ASN A 13 -0.82 -8.19 30.59
C ASN A 13 0.55 -7.68 31.03
N SER A 14 1.00 -8.01 32.29
CA SER A 14 2.33 -7.69 32.77
C SER A 14 3.41 -8.43 31.99
N ASP A 15 3.21 -9.71 31.69
CA ASP A 15 4.15 -10.53 30.93
C ASP A 15 4.21 -10.06 29.45
N ARG A 16 3.08 -9.70 28.83
CA ARG A 16 3.06 -9.11 27.50
C ARG A 16 3.76 -7.75 27.42
N ILE A 17 3.64 -6.92 28.46
CA ILE A 17 4.34 -5.63 28.55
C ILE A 17 5.84 -5.84 28.73
N ALA A 18 6.24 -6.83 29.54
CA ALA A 18 7.64 -7.18 29.76
C ALA A 18 8.30 -7.77 28.50
N GLU A 19 7.59 -8.63 27.76
CA GLU A 19 8.04 -9.15 26.47
C GLU A 19 8.16 -8.06 25.41
N ALA A 20 7.18 -7.17 25.30
CA ALA A 20 7.22 -6.03 24.38
C ALA A 20 8.35 -5.04 24.74
N ALA A 21 8.67 -4.87 26.01
CA ALA A 21 9.82 -4.07 26.47
C ALA A 21 11.15 -4.75 26.15
N ALA A 22 11.24 -6.08 26.33
CA ALA A 22 12.42 -6.87 25.97
C ALA A 22 12.67 -6.88 24.46
N ASP A 23 11.61 -6.96 23.62
CA ASP A 23 11.72 -6.89 22.18
C ASP A 23 12.10 -5.48 21.69
N ARG A 24 11.59 -4.43 22.33
CA ARG A 24 12.07 -3.05 22.08
C ARG A 24 13.54 -2.87 22.46
N LEU A 25 14.00 -3.48 23.54
CA LEU A 25 15.39 -3.45 23.97
C LEU A 25 16.29 -4.25 23.01
N ARG A 26 15.84 -5.43 22.56
CA ARG A 26 16.52 -6.23 21.54
C ARG A 26 16.57 -5.51 20.19
N ALA A 27 15.49 -4.84 19.77
CA ALA A 27 15.47 -4.01 18.56
C ALA A 27 16.45 -2.83 18.69
N LYS A 28 16.57 -2.22 19.86
CA LYS A 28 17.51 -1.11 20.12
C LYS A 28 18.97 -1.57 20.15
N LEU A 29 19.26 -2.72 20.75
CA LEU A 29 20.59 -3.33 20.74
C LEU A 29 20.95 -3.87 19.36
N GLY A 30 20.00 -4.46 18.62
CA GLY A 30 20.17 -4.86 17.23
C GLY A 30 20.50 -3.69 16.31
N GLY A 31 19.91 -2.51 16.54
CA GLY A 31 20.22 -1.29 15.79
C GLY A 31 21.68 -0.81 15.93
N HIS A 32 22.32 -1.04 17.08
CA HIS A 32 23.74 -0.71 17.27
C HIS A 32 24.66 -1.66 16.53
N THR A 33 24.40 -2.98 16.58
CA THR A 33 25.20 -3.98 15.84
C THR A 33 25.08 -3.76 14.32
N ASP A 34 23.88 -3.43 13.84
CA ASP A 34 23.65 -3.10 12.45
C ASP A 34 24.38 -1.85 11.99
N MET A 35 24.44 -0.82 12.81
CA MET A 35 25.20 0.39 12.50
C MET A 35 26.72 0.10 12.42
N VAL A 36 27.25 -0.68 13.33
CA VAL A 36 28.67 -1.08 13.29
C VAL A 36 28.99 -1.88 12.04
N VAL A 37 28.16 -2.86 11.68
CA VAL A 37 28.33 -3.67 10.47
C VAL A 37 28.32 -2.78 9.22
N ARG A 38 27.38 -1.82 9.12
CA ARG A 38 27.35 -0.84 8.01
C ARG A 38 28.65 -0.02 7.92
N ILE A 39 29.09 0.52 9.06
CA ILE A 39 30.33 1.31 9.10
C ILE A 39 31.51 0.47 8.62
N VAL A 40 31.62 -0.77 9.08
CA VAL A 40 32.67 -1.70 8.63
C VAL A 40 32.59 -1.93 7.12
N HIS A 41 31.41 -2.19 6.55
CA HIS A 41 31.25 -2.34 5.10
C HIS A 41 31.67 -1.08 4.33
N PHE A 42 31.25 0.11 4.78
CA PHE A 42 31.64 1.37 4.12
C PHE A 42 33.14 1.62 4.20
N LEU A 43 33.78 1.31 5.33
CA LEU A 43 35.23 1.40 5.49
C LEU A 43 35.97 0.40 4.57
N LEU A 44 35.48 -0.85 4.48
CA LEU A 44 36.08 -1.86 3.60
C LEU A 44 35.97 -1.49 2.12
N ILE A 45 34.81 -0.97 1.72
CA ILE A 45 34.59 -0.49 0.33
C ILE A 45 35.51 0.68 0.06
N THR A 46 35.58 1.68 0.93
CA THR A 46 36.46 2.86 0.76
C THR A 46 37.91 2.48 0.73
N ALA A 47 38.37 1.59 1.61
CA ALA A 47 39.74 1.08 1.63
C ALA A 47 40.08 0.28 0.35
N GLY A 48 39.12 -0.53 -0.12
CA GLY A 48 39.28 -1.25 -1.40
C GLY A 48 39.36 -0.34 -2.60
N ILE A 49 38.54 0.72 -2.66
CA ILE A 49 38.61 1.76 -3.68
C ILE A 49 39.99 2.45 -3.68
N SER A 50 40.51 2.80 -2.49
CA SER A 50 41.81 3.46 -2.34
C SER A 50 43.03 2.53 -2.49
N SER A 51 42.80 1.27 -2.80
CA SER A 51 43.89 0.26 -2.84
C SER A 51 45.02 0.58 -3.82
N PRO A 52 44.79 1.18 -5.01
CA PRO A 52 45.89 1.59 -5.91
C PRO A 52 46.87 2.57 -5.26
N LEU A 53 46.36 3.60 -4.59
CA LEU A 53 47.17 4.59 -3.84
C LEU A 53 47.90 3.96 -2.65
N LEU A 54 47.18 3.20 -1.86
CA LEU A 54 47.73 2.55 -0.66
C LEU A 54 48.87 1.62 -1.01
N MET A 55 48.74 0.83 -2.08
CA MET A 55 49.78 -0.09 -2.53
C MET A 55 50.98 0.61 -3.18
N TYR A 56 50.73 1.71 -3.87
CA TYR A 56 51.82 2.54 -4.40
C TYR A 56 52.70 3.07 -3.26
N PHE A 57 52.11 3.69 -2.23
CA PHE A 57 52.86 4.20 -1.07
C PHE A 57 53.52 3.11 -0.25
N ALA A 58 52.94 1.90 -0.22
CA ALA A 58 53.53 0.74 0.46
C ALA A 58 54.68 0.09 -0.35
N GLY A 59 54.94 0.52 -1.59
CA GLY A 59 55.94 -0.10 -2.47
C GLY A 59 55.61 -1.55 -2.84
N ALA A 60 54.33 -1.92 -2.88
CA ALA A 60 53.89 -3.29 -3.10
C ALA A 60 54.24 -3.79 -4.52
N PRO A 61 54.70 -5.04 -4.68
CA PRO A 61 54.95 -5.61 -5.99
C PRO A 61 53.67 -5.97 -6.76
N LEU A 62 53.68 -6.02 -8.08
CA LEU A 62 52.54 -6.28 -8.95
C LEU A 62 51.67 -7.49 -8.56
N PRO A 63 52.21 -8.66 -8.12
CA PRO A 63 51.38 -9.77 -7.69
C PRO A 63 50.47 -9.43 -6.50
N VAL A 64 50.94 -8.56 -5.58
CA VAL A 64 50.17 -8.09 -4.43
C VAL A 64 49.00 -7.20 -4.88
N HIS A 65 49.21 -6.32 -5.88
CA HIS A 65 48.16 -5.52 -6.51
C HIS A 65 47.05 -6.40 -7.07
N ILE A 66 47.39 -7.43 -7.85
CA ILE A 66 46.45 -8.36 -8.45
C ILE A 66 45.63 -9.09 -7.35
N LEU A 67 46.29 -9.56 -6.31
CA LEU A 67 45.66 -10.24 -5.19
C LEU A 67 44.65 -9.33 -4.47
N VAL A 68 45.05 -8.10 -4.17
CA VAL A 68 44.18 -7.12 -3.45
C VAL A 68 42.99 -6.72 -4.31
N TYR A 69 43.18 -6.46 -5.60
CA TYR A 69 42.04 -6.15 -6.49
C TYR A 69 41.08 -7.31 -6.63
N THR A 70 41.59 -8.53 -6.80
CA THR A 70 40.77 -9.73 -6.89
C THR A 70 39.96 -9.93 -5.59
N ALA A 71 40.59 -9.78 -4.43
CA ALA A 71 39.93 -9.88 -3.14
C ALA A 71 38.87 -8.79 -2.96
N PHE A 72 39.17 -7.54 -3.32
CA PHE A 72 38.21 -6.43 -3.23
C PHE A 72 37.00 -6.61 -4.14
N PHE A 73 37.20 -6.91 -5.42
CA PHE A 73 36.07 -7.11 -6.34
C PHE A 73 35.28 -8.37 -6.01
N THR A 74 35.92 -9.44 -5.52
CA THR A 74 35.20 -10.60 -4.99
C THR A 74 34.34 -10.22 -3.79
N TYR A 75 34.89 -9.46 -2.83
CA TYR A 75 34.13 -8.93 -1.70
C TYR A 75 32.95 -8.06 -2.16
N LEU A 76 33.17 -7.15 -3.12
CA LEU A 76 32.13 -6.28 -3.65
C LEU A 76 31.00 -7.07 -4.33
N ILE A 77 31.35 -8.10 -5.11
CA ILE A 77 30.38 -9.00 -5.73
C ILE A 77 29.56 -9.74 -4.66
N VAL A 78 30.22 -10.29 -3.64
CA VAL A 78 29.56 -10.97 -2.51
C VAL A 78 28.62 -10.00 -1.78
N TYR A 79 29.07 -8.80 -1.48
CA TYR A 79 28.29 -7.74 -0.86
C TYR A 79 27.05 -7.38 -1.69
N CYS A 80 27.20 -7.32 -3.03
CA CYS A 80 26.10 -7.00 -3.92
C CYS A 80 25.11 -8.14 -4.16
N ILE A 81 25.56 -9.41 -4.16
CA ILE A 81 24.70 -10.56 -4.53
C ILE A 81 24.00 -11.17 -3.31
N PHE A 82 24.67 -11.22 -2.17
CA PHE A 82 24.16 -11.90 -0.99
C PHE A 82 23.61 -10.93 0.06
N PRO A 83 22.31 -10.55 -0.05
CA PRO A 83 21.68 -9.74 0.99
C PRO A 83 21.69 -10.46 2.33
N GLU A 84 21.77 -9.72 3.44
CA GLU A 84 21.63 -10.26 4.81
C GLU A 84 20.27 -10.95 4.97
N LEU A 85 20.25 -12.25 4.71
CA LEU A 85 19.03 -13.05 4.52
C LEU A 85 18.15 -13.22 5.76
N LYS A 86 18.67 -13.00 6.97
CA LYS A 86 18.00 -13.36 8.22
C LYS A 86 17.12 -12.27 8.82
N LYS A 87 17.29 -11.01 8.42
CA LYS A 87 16.73 -9.85 9.12
C LYS A 87 15.31 -9.49 8.72
N TYR A 88 14.91 -9.76 7.48
CA TYR A 88 13.61 -9.36 6.96
C TYR A 88 12.69 -10.57 6.71
N PRO A 89 11.38 -10.44 6.99
CA PRO A 89 10.47 -11.59 7.02
C PRO A 89 10.18 -12.20 5.65
N THR A 90 10.29 -11.43 4.56
CA THR A 90 10.01 -11.91 3.20
C THR A 90 11.19 -11.70 2.27
N PHE A 91 11.32 -12.55 1.24
CA PHE A 91 12.39 -12.44 0.23
C PHE A 91 12.38 -11.08 -0.50
N ARG A 92 11.18 -10.58 -0.86
CA ARG A 92 11.03 -9.25 -1.46
C ARG A 92 11.61 -8.14 -0.58
N LEU A 93 11.28 -8.15 0.71
CA LEU A 93 11.76 -7.13 1.65
C LEU A 93 13.26 -7.21 1.88
N ARG A 94 13.85 -8.41 1.82
CA ARG A 94 15.31 -8.60 1.92
C ARG A 94 16.02 -7.92 0.74
N ILE A 95 15.54 -8.16 -0.49
CA ILE A 95 16.15 -7.54 -1.68
C ILE A 95 15.91 -6.01 -1.68
N LEU A 96 14.70 -5.55 -1.30
CA LEU A 96 14.39 -4.13 -1.21
C LEU A 96 15.28 -3.41 -0.19
N ALA A 97 15.45 -4.02 1.00
CA ALA A 97 16.30 -3.48 2.05
C ALA A 97 17.76 -3.42 1.61
N ASP A 98 18.24 -4.49 1.01
CA ASP A 98 19.61 -4.57 0.51
C ASP A 98 19.88 -3.53 -0.59
N GLY A 99 18.98 -3.38 -1.57
CA GLY A 99 19.07 -2.32 -2.57
C GLY A 99 19.04 -0.92 -1.96
N THR A 100 18.22 -0.72 -0.93
CA THR A 100 18.17 0.56 -0.19
C THR A 100 19.46 0.84 0.56
N GLU A 101 20.09 -0.17 1.17
CA GLU A 101 21.40 -0.05 1.83
C GLU A 101 22.52 0.24 0.81
N GLN A 102 22.48 -0.36 -0.37
CA GLN A 102 23.45 -0.10 -1.42
C GLN A 102 23.35 1.33 -1.97
N ILE A 103 22.14 1.89 -2.08
CA ILE A 103 21.97 3.32 -2.39
C ILE A 103 22.60 4.19 -1.29
N LEU A 104 22.43 3.83 -0.02
CA LEU A 104 23.11 4.55 1.07
C LEU A 104 24.63 4.39 1.01
N ALA A 105 25.11 3.17 0.74
CA ALA A 105 26.53 2.91 0.54
C ALA A 105 27.12 3.81 -0.55
N PHE A 106 26.47 3.87 -1.73
CA PHE A 106 26.86 4.74 -2.83
C PHE A 106 27.00 6.22 -2.40
N PHE A 107 26.06 6.76 -1.61
CA PHE A 107 26.18 8.12 -1.10
C PHE A 107 27.38 8.31 -0.17
N VAL A 108 27.58 7.38 0.78
CA VAL A 108 28.64 7.52 1.78
C VAL A 108 30.02 7.32 1.18
N THR A 109 30.18 6.26 0.38
CA THR A 109 31.47 5.99 -0.30
C THR A 109 31.73 7.02 -1.39
N GLY A 110 30.72 7.50 -2.13
CA GLY A 110 30.83 8.55 -3.12
C GLY A 110 31.40 9.86 -2.55
N ILE A 111 30.96 10.27 -1.34
CA ILE A 111 31.54 11.45 -0.67
C ILE A 111 33.04 11.21 -0.36
N ALA A 112 33.39 10.05 0.15
CA ALA A 112 34.79 9.70 0.39
C ALA A 112 35.62 9.66 -0.94
N CYS A 113 35.01 9.11 -1.99
CA CYS A 113 35.60 9.04 -3.32
C CYS A 113 35.88 10.41 -3.91
N LEU A 114 35.06 11.43 -3.67
CA LEU A 114 35.36 12.81 -4.11
C LEU A 114 36.65 13.34 -3.48
N GLY A 115 36.85 13.09 -2.17
CA GLY A 115 38.10 13.45 -1.48
C GLY A 115 39.30 12.72 -2.02
N ILE A 116 39.18 11.39 -2.26
CA ILE A 116 40.22 10.55 -2.81
C ILE A 116 40.57 11.00 -4.23
N ALA A 117 39.58 11.23 -5.08
CA ALA A 117 39.80 11.71 -6.47
C ALA A 117 40.49 13.08 -6.50
N ALA A 118 40.07 14.02 -5.65
CA ALA A 118 40.72 15.32 -5.54
C ALA A 118 42.20 15.21 -5.14
N TYR A 119 42.51 14.39 -4.13
CA TYR A 119 43.88 14.10 -3.73
C TYR A 119 44.67 13.41 -4.84
N THR A 120 44.10 12.43 -5.51
CA THR A 120 44.76 11.69 -6.60
C THR A 120 45.13 12.60 -7.77
N ILE A 121 44.22 13.49 -8.18
CA ILE A 121 44.47 14.49 -9.24
C ILE A 121 45.57 15.44 -8.82
N TRP A 122 45.52 15.99 -7.62
CA TRP A 122 46.53 16.88 -7.09
C TRP A 122 47.92 16.19 -7.04
N ALA A 123 47.99 14.97 -6.50
CA ALA A 123 49.22 14.21 -6.38
C ALA A 123 49.84 13.85 -7.75
N ALA A 124 49.01 13.56 -8.75
CA ALA A 124 49.48 13.32 -10.13
C ALA A 124 49.99 14.60 -10.76
N VAL A 125 49.30 15.73 -10.63
CA VAL A 125 49.71 17.04 -11.16
C VAL A 125 51.04 17.49 -10.53
N CYS A 126 51.21 17.29 -9.22
CA CYS A 126 52.43 17.60 -8.49
C CYS A 126 53.57 16.55 -8.66
N SER A 127 53.37 15.54 -9.51
CA SER A 127 54.30 14.44 -9.71
C SER A 127 54.67 13.65 -8.44
N VAL A 128 53.80 13.65 -7.45
CA VAL A 128 53.95 12.86 -6.20
C VAL A 128 53.68 11.37 -6.49
N ILE A 129 52.78 11.08 -7.42
CA ILE A 129 52.44 9.73 -7.86
C ILE A 129 52.54 9.61 -9.38
N PRO A 130 52.85 8.42 -9.95
CA PRO A 130 52.79 8.19 -11.37
C PRO A 130 51.38 8.35 -11.94
N THR A 131 51.28 8.86 -13.17
CA THR A 131 50.01 8.99 -13.89
C THR A 131 49.29 7.64 -13.99
N LEU A 132 50.01 6.53 -14.14
CA LEU A 132 49.44 5.19 -14.20
C LEU A 132 48.71 4.83 -12.87
N THR A 133 49.27 5.19 -11.73
CA THR A 133 48.65 5.00 -10.42
C THR A 133 47.35 5.82 -10.29
N ALA A 134 47.39 7.08 -10.74
CA ALA A 134 46.21 7.94 -10.75
C ALA A 134 45.09 7.40 -11.66
N VAL A 135 45.44 6.89 -12.84
CA VAL A 135 44.45 6.28 -13.76
C VAL A 135 43.88 4.99 -13.19
N SER A 136 44.73 4.13 -12.58
CA SER A 136 44.23 2.89 -11.95
C SER A 136 43.28 3.17 -10.76
N GLU A 137 43.58 4.18 -9.94
CA GLU A 137 42.68 4.64 -8.86
C GLU A 137 41.32 5.08 -9.42
N GLY A 138 41.34 5.94 -10.46
CA GLY A 138 40.11 6.41 -11.12
C GLY A 138 39.24 5.26 -11.68
N ILE A 139 39.88 4.25 -12.28
CA ILE A 139 39.20 3.07 -12.82
C ILE A 139 38.57 2.25 -11.70
N VAL A 140 39.31 1.94 -10.63
CA VAL A 140 38.78 1.15 -9.49
C VAL A 140 37.61 1.88 -8.81
N LEU A 141 37.77 3.18 -8.58
CA LEU A 141 36.72 4.04 -8.02
C LEU A 141 35.48 4.01 -8.89
N PHE A 142 35.62 4.29 -10.19
CA PHE A 142 34.49 4.33 -11.12
C PHE A 142 33.77 2.97 -11.21
N CYS A 143 34.50 1.88 -11.33
CA CYS A 143 33.92 0.53 -11.42
C CYS A 143 33.20 0.12 -10.13
N ALA A 144 33.77 0.41 -8.97
CA ALA A 144 33.16 0.06 -7.69
C ALA A 144 31.85 0.83 -7.45
N GLU A 145 31.88 2.15 -7.63
CA GLU A 145 30.68 2.99 -7.49
C GLU A 145 29.58 2.61 -8.52
N LEU A 146 29.96 2.32 -9.75
CA LEU A 146 29.05 1.87 -10.80
C LEU A 146 28.33 0.56 -10.41
N VAL A 147 29.06 -0.41 -9.86
CA VAL A 147 28.49 -1.71 -9.44
C VAL A 147 27.53 -1.50 -8.27
N ILE A 148 27.91 -0.74 -7.26
CA ILE A 148 27.06 -0.46 -6.09
C ILE A 148 25.78 0.26 -6.52
N PHE A 149 25.92 1.31 -7.33
CA PHE A 149 24.79 2.11 -7.83
C PHE A 149 23.78 1.26 -8.60
N TRP A 150 24.23 0.58 -9.66
CA TRP A 150 23.33 -0.18 -10.52
C TRP A 150 22.70 -1.36 -9.80
N ASN A 151 23.44 -2.05 -8.95
CA ASN A 151 22.87 -3.15 -8.17
C ASN A 151 21.79 -2.65 -7.21
N GLY A 152 22.03 -1.55 -6.49
CA GLY A 152 21.08 -0.91 -5.62
C GLY A 152 19.81 -0.46 -6.34
N ILE A 153 19.97 0.27 -7.45
CA ILE A 153 18.84 0.77 -8.25
C ILE A 153 17.99 -0.36 -8.84
N ILE A 154 18.63 -1.37 -9.45
CA ILE A 154 17.91 -2.51 -10.04
C ILE A 154 17.06 -3.21 -8.97
N LYS A 155 17.65 -3.51 -7.80
CA LYS A 155 16.92 -4.15 -6.70
C LYS A 155 15.70 -3.34 -6.25
N VAL A 156 15.88 -2.04 -6.04
CA VAL A 156 14.82 -1.13 -5.62
C VAL A 156 13.73 -1.02 -6.68
N TYR A 157 14.10 -0.85 -7.96
CA TYR A 157 13.15 -0.74 -9.06
C TYR A 157 12.33 -2.02 -9.27
N CYS A 158 12.94 -3.18 -9.06
CA CYS A 158 12.25 -4.47 -9.21
C CYS A 158 11.35 -4.82 -8.01
N THR A 159 11.65 -4.34 -6.81
CA THR A 159 11.00 -4.84 -5.59
C THR A 159 10.13 -3.83 -4.85
N SER A 160 10.37 -2.51 -5.01
CA SER A 160 9.56 -1.49 -4.33
C SER A 160 8.16 -1.38 -4.96
N VAL A 161 7.12 -1.46 -4.16
CA VAL A 161 5.74 -1.18 -4.54
C VAL A 161 5.45 0.32 -4.41
N GLN A 162 6.04 0.98 -3.41
CA GLN A 162 5.77 2.39 -3.09
C GLN A 162 6.44 3.38 -4.04
N LEU A 163 7.47 2.94 -4.78
CA LEU A 163 8.18 3.82 -5.70
C LEU A 163 7.26 4.32 -6.84
N GLY A 164 6.30 3.50 -7.30
CA GLY A 164 5.36 3.84 -8.36
C GLY A 164 6.04 4.14 -9.71
N LEU A 165 5.25 4.26 -10.75
CA LEU A 165 5.75 4.52 -12.12
C LEU A 165 6.38 5.92 -12.24
N LYS A 166 5.78 6.91 -11.57
CA LYS A 166 6.26 8.30 -11.61
C LYS A 166 7.73 8.43 -11.22
N TYR A 167 8.11 7.90 -10.05
CA TYR A 167 9.48 8.01 -9.56
C TYR A 167 10.47 7.15 -10.34
N ARG A 168 10.00 6.02 -10.91
CA ARG A 168 10.82 5.19 -11.79
C ARG A 168 11.16 5.93 -13.09
N VAL A 169 10.16 6.52 -13.75
CA VAL A 169 10.35 7.27 -15.00
C VAL A 169 11.24 8.51 -14.75
N TRP A 170 10.89 9.34 -13.74
CA TRP A 170 11.69 10.52 -13.44
C TRP A 170 13.11 10.19 -12.95
N GLY A 171 13.30 9.08 -12.24
CA GLY A 171 14.61 8.61 -11.84
C GLY A 171 15.50 8.25 -13.04
N ILE A 172 14.92 7.67 -14.11
CA ILE A 172 15.65 7.39 -15.35
C ILE A 172 15.93 8.68 -16.14
N VAL A 173 14.91 9.52 -16.34
CA VAL A 173 15.01 10.75 -17.14
C VAL A 173 15.99 11.75 -16.52
N LEU A 174 15.89 11.97 -15.20
CA LEU A 174 16.74 12.92 -14.47
C LEU A 174 18.06 12.30 -14.00
N GLY A 175 18.21 10.98 -14.11
CA GLY A 175 19.43 10.28 -13.66
C GLY A 175 20.71 10.62 -14.45
N MET A 176 20.59 11.38 -15.56
CA MET A 176 21.72 11.89 -16.34
C MET A 176 21.94 13.40 -16.18
N VAL A 177 21.16 14.06 -15.32
CA VAL A 177 21.16 15.53 -15.18
C VAL A 177 21.58 15.92 -13.76
N MET A 178 22.84 16.33 -13.60
CA MET A 178 23.33 16.88 -12.33
C MET A 178 22.74 18.28 -12.08
N PRO A 179 22.28 18.61 -10.84
CA PRO A 179 22.19 17.82 -9.60
C PRO A 179 20.84 17.11 -9.40
N ALA A 180 19.99 17.05 -10.41
CA ALA A 180 18.64 16.47 -10.32
C ALA A 180 18.66 14.96 -10.01
N ASP A 181 19.68 14.26 -10.51
CA ASP A 181 19.94 12.84 -10.23
C ASP A 181 20.11 12.57 -8.72
N LEU A 182 20.91 13.38 -8.02
CA LEU A 182 21.12 13.26 -6.58
C LEU A 182 19.81 13.48 -5.81
N VAL A 183 19.01 14.48 -6.21
CA VAL A 183 17.69 14.74 -5.58
C VAL A 183 16.77 13.54 -5.78
N MET A 184 16.72 12.99 -7.00
CA MET A 184 15.90 11.81 -7.29
C MET A 184 16.35 10.59 -6.50
N LEU A 185 17.66 10.37 -6.39
CA LEU A 185 18.22 9.24 -5.65
C LEU A 185 17.90 9.35 -4.14
N VAL A 186 17.97 10.56 -3.56
CA VAL A 186 17.54 10.80 -2.16
C VAL A 186 16.05 10.52 -1.98
N LEU A 187 15.21 10.92 -2.94
CA LEU A 187 13.76 10.64 -2.88
C LEU A 187 13.49 9.14 -2.97
N ILE A 188 14.13 8.43 -3.90
CA ILE A 188 14.05 6.97 -4.06
C ILE A 188 14.45 6.30 -2.74
N TYR A 189 15.61 6.64 -2.18
CA TYR A 189 16.08 6.11 -0.90
C TYR A 189 15.08 6.32 0.24
N ARG A 190 14.51 7.54 0.36
CA ARG A 190 13.53 7.84 1.42
C ARG A 190 12.25 7.02 1.28
N ILE A 191 11.73 6.87 0.06
CA ILE A 191 10.53 6.09 -0.22
C ILE A 191 10.76 4.63 0.14
N THR A 192 11.83 4.03 -0.36
CA THR A 192 12.11 2.61 -0.17
C THR A 192 12.46 2.26 1.26
N ARG A 193 13.18 3.14 1.97
CA ARG A 193 13.47 2.97 3.40
C ARG A 193 12.19 2.97 4.23
N ARG A 194 11.24 3.89 3.95
CA ARG A 194 9.94 3.93 4.62
C ARG A 194 9.11 2.68 4.32
N GLU A 195 9.13 2.23 3.07
CA GLU A 195 8.46 0.98 2.68
C GLU A 195 9.03 -0.21 3.45
N CYS A 196 10.36 -0.36 3.49
CA CYS A 196 11.01 -1.44 4.24
C CYS A 196 10.60 -1.43 5.71
N ALA A 197 10.63 -0.27 6.37
CA ALA A 197 10.29 -0.14 7.78
C ALA A 197 8.83 -0.54 8.03
N PHE A 198 7.89 0.05 7.28
CA PHE A 198 6.46 -0.18 7.41
C PHE A 198 6.07 -1.64 7.15
N GLU A 199 6.53 -2.21 6.03
CA GLU A 199 6.17 -3.58 5.64
C GLU A 199 6.83 -4.64 6.56
N THR A 200 8.00 -4.33 7.11
CA THR A 200 8.66 -5.22 8.09
C THR A 200 7.89 -5.22 9.40
N GLU A 201 7.53 -4.04 9.93
CA GLU A 201 6.74 -3.90 11.15
C GLU A 201 5.39 -4.63 10.99
N LYS A 202 4.71 -4.43 9.85
CA LYS A 202 3.44 -5.10 9.54
C LYS A 202 3.57 -6.62 9.51
N ALA A 203 4.59 -7.14 8.85
CA ALA A 203 4.82 -8.58 8.76
C ALA A 203 5.17 -9.21 10.11
N LEU A 204 5.91 -8.49 10.97
CA LEU A 204 6.20 -8.92 12.33
C LEU A 204 4.95 -8.90 13.20
N LEU A 205 4.11 -7.86 13.09
CA LEU A 205 2.82 -7.79 13.77
C LEU A 205 1.93 -8.98 13.41
N ASN A 206 1.79 -9.29 12.12
CA ASN A 206 1.00 -10.43 11.68
C ASN A 206 1.57 -11.76 12.17
N LYS A 207 2.90 -11.87 12.23
CA LYS A 207 3.55 -13.07 12.79
C LYS A 207 3.26 -13.23 14.28
N SER A 208 3.30 -12.14 15.06
CA SER A 208 3.10 -12.19 16.51
C SER A 208 1.66 -12.55 16.93
N ARG A 209 0.66 -12.25 16.08
CA ARG A 209 -0.77 -12.48 16.35
C ARG A 209 -1.39 -13.59 15.50
N ARG A 210 -0.56 -14.37 14.80
CA ARG A 210 -1.04 -15.39 13.86
C ARG A 210 -1.99 -16.40 14.52
N ASP A 211 -1.67 -16.80 15.75
CA ASP A 211 -2.47 -17.79 16.48
C ASP A 211 -3.78 -17.22 17.04
N ASP A 212 -3.88 -15.89 17.18
CA ASP A 212 -5.09 -15.20 17.66
C ASP A 212 -6.24 -15.28 16.64
N GLN A 213 -5.92 -15.50 15.35
CA GLN A 213 -6.91 -15.64 14.27
C GLN A 213 -7.96 -14.52 14.31
N LEU A 214 -7.51 -13.25 14.40
CA LEU A 214 -8.36 -12.08 14.67
C LEU A 214 -9.53 -11.93 13.70
N CYS A 215 -9.35 -12.37 12.45
CA CYS A 215 -10.36 -12.25 11.40
C CYS A 215 -11.13 -13.55 11.16
N ARG A 216 -10.99 -14.57 12.01
CA ARG A 216 -11.77 -15.80 11.91
C ARG A 216 -13.17 -15.59 12.48
N THR A 217 -14.04 -15.04 11.67
CA THR A 217 -15.46 -14.80 11.96
C THR A 217 -16.28 -16.10 11.89
N LYS A 218 -17.47 -16.10 12.49
CA LYS A 218 -18.41 -17.22 12.43
C LYS A 218 -18.89 -17.48 11.01
N TYR A 219 -19.14 -16.42 10.26
CA TYR A 219 -19.57 -16.46 8.87
C TYR A 219 -18.46 -15.88 7.98
N PRO A 220 -18.25 -16.41 6.77
CA PRO A 220 -17.23 -15.88 5.85
C PRO A 220 -17.53 -14.43 5.44
N LEU A 221 -16.50 -13.74 4.99
CA LEU A 221 -16.61 -12.39 4.46
C LEU A 221 -16.97 -12.43 2.98
N LEU A 222 -17.92 -11.61 2.57
CA LEU A 222 -18.24 -11.33 1.17
C LEU A 222 -17.85 -9.88 0.86
N LEU A 223 -16.84 -9.68 0.04
CA LEU A 223 -16.40 -8.36 -0.38
C LEU A 223 -17.17 -7.95 -1.64
N VAL A 224 -17.88 -6.82 -1.56
CA VAL A 224 -18.72 -6.30 -2.63
C VAL A 224 -18.15 -4.98 -3.14
N HIS A 225 -17.72 -4.95 -4.41
CA HIS A 225 -17.13 -3.76 -5.03
C HIS A 225 -18.20 -2.72 -5.42
N GLY A 226 -17.74 -1.48 -5.68
CA GLY A 226 -18.58 -0.40 -6.19
C GLY A 226 -18.54 -0.29 -7.71
N VAL A 227 -18.87 0.90 -8.22
CA VAL A 227 -18.76 1.26 -9.65
C VAL A 227 -17.28 1.27 -10.05
N PHE A 228 -16.98 1.03 -11.33
CA PHE A 228 -15.70 1.16 -12.03
C PHE A 228 -14.80 -0.07 -12.12
N PHE A 229 -14.91 -1.08 -11.28
CA PHE A 229 -14.03 -2.25 -11.40
C PHE A 229 -14.77 -3.51 -11.00
N ARG A 230 -14.74 -4.51 -11.87
CA ARG A 230 -15.14 -5.86 -11.54
C ARG A 230 -13.94 -6.60 -10.91
N ASP A 231 -14.19 -7.39 -9.90
CA ASP A 231 -13.17 -8.28 -9.34
C ASP A 231 -12.70 -9.26 -10.41
N SER A 232 -11.48 -9.05 -10.89
CA SER A 232 -10.84 -9.96 -11.83
C SER A 232 -9.57 -10.55 -11.20
N LYS A 233 -9.18 -11.75 -11.63
CA LYS A 233 -7.93 -12.39 -11.16
C LYS A 233 -6.68 -11.53 -11.43
N LEU A 234 -6.76 -10.59 -12.38
CA LEU A 234 -5.65 -9.70 -12.79
C LEU A 234 -5.68 -8.35 -12.07
N MET A 235 -6.87 -7.85 -11.67
CA MET A 235 -7.01 -6.58 -10.97
C MET A 235 -7.86 -6.81 -9.72
N ASN A 236 -7.18 -6.85 -8.57
CA ASN A 236 -7.84 -6.94 -7.28
C ASN A 236 -8.33 -5.55 -6.87
N TYR A 237 -9.64 -5.35 -6.85
CA TYR A 237 -10.31 -4.13 -6.41
C TYR A 237 -9.89 -3.71 -5.00
N TRP A 238 -9.76 -4.66 -4.10
CA TRP A 238 -9.48 -4.46 -2.67
C TRP A 238 -7.98 -4.37 -2.33
N GLY A 239 -7.13 -4.18 -3.33
CA GLY A 239 -5.69 -3.99 -3.14
C GLY A 239 -5.03 -5.12 -2.34
N ARG A 240 -4.43 -4.77 -1.18
CA ARG A 240 -3.73 -5.71 -0.28
C ARG A 240 -4.59 -6.18 0.89
N ILE A 241 -5.82 -5.65 1.02
CA ILE A 241 -6.73 -5.91 2.16
C ILE A 241 -7.07 -7.40 2.27
N PRO A 242 -7.49 -8.12 1.21
CA PRO A 242 -7.86 -9.54 1.34
C PRO A 242 -6.71 -10.40 1.87
N ALA A 243 -5.51 -10.25 1.33
CA ALA A 243 -4.35 -11.00 1.78
C ALA A 243 -4.01 -10.74 3.26
N GLU A 244 -4.23 -9.53 3.76
CA GLU A 244 -4.04 -9.16 5.15
C GLU A 244 -5.08 -9.83 6.07
N LEU A 245 -6.34 -9.84 5.65
CA LEU A 245 -7.44 -10.48 6.38
C LEU A 245 -7.27 -12.01 6.42
N GLU A 246 -6.90 -12.63 5.29
CA GLU A 246 -6.60 -14.06 5.19
C GLU A 246 -5.42 -14.46 6.07
N ALA A 247 -4.35 -13.65 6.12
CA ALA A 247 -3.21 -13.87 7.01
C ALA A 247 -3.60 -13.84 8.51
N ASN A 248 -4.74 -13.21 8.85
CA ASN A 248 -5.33 -13.17 10.18
C ASN A 248 -6.54 -14.12 10.35
N GLY A 249 -6.74 -15.08 9.44
CA GLY A 249 -7.71 -16.18 9.57
C GLY A 249 -9.06 -15.97 8.91
N ALA A 250 -9.26 -14.91 8.10
CA ALA A 250 -10.50 -14.72 7.38
C ALA A 250 -10.70 -15.73 6.24
N VAL A 251 -11.96 -16.10 6.01
CA VAL A 251 -12.40 -16.78 4.77
C VAL A 251 -13.13 -15.74 3.93
N ILE A 252 -12.65 -15.51 2.69
CA ILE A 252 -13.11 -14.39 1.86
C ILE A 252 -13.68 -14.90 0.54
N PHE A 253 -14.80 -14.29 0.15
CA PHE A 253 -15.43 -14.43 -1.15
C PHE A 253 -15.69 -13.06 -1.76
N TYR A 254 -16.00 -13.01 -3.06
CA TYR A 254 -16.25 -11.77 -3.80
C TYR A 254 -17.66 -11.79 -4.41
N GLY A 255 -18.29 -10.59 -4.46
CA GLY A 255 -19.65 -10.43 -4.96
C GLY A 255 -19.76 -10.74 -6.46
N GLU A 256 -18.75 -10.34 -7.25
CA GLU A 256 -18.64 -10.58 -8.70
C GLU A 256 -19.82 -10.02 -9.53
N GLN A 257 -20.67 -9.15 -8.95
CA GLN A 257 -21.77 -8.48 -9.63
C GLN A 257 -21.27 -7.50 -10.71
N GLN A 258 -22.16 -7.04 -11.60
CA GLN A 258 -21.83 -5.99 -12.57
C GLN A 258 -21.53 -4.67 -11.85
N SER A 259 -20.51 -3.95 -12.31
CA SER A 259 -20.07 -2.69 -11.70
C SER A 259 -20.77 -1.46 -12.26
N ALA A 260 -21.26 -1.51 -13.50
CA ALA A 260 -21.83 -0.40 -14.24
C ALA A 260 -23.27 -0.70 -14.71
N ALA A 261 -24.09 -1.24 -13.83
CA ALA A 261 -25.51 -1.46 -14.03
C ALA A 261 -26.33 -0.69 -12.98
N SER A 262 -27.65 -0.69 -13.09
CA SER A 262 -28.55 -0.17 -12.07
C SER A 262 -28.32 -0.87 -10.70
N VAL A 263 -28.81 -0.27 -9.63
CA VAL A 263 -28.76 -0.93 -8.31
C VAL A 263 -29.57 -2.22 -8.34
N GLU A 264 -30.75 -2.22 -8.97
CA GLU A 264 -31.62 -3.38 -9.08
C GLU A 264 -30.97 -4.55 -9.81
N ASP A 265 -30.35 -4.30 -10.97
CA ASP A 265 -29.69 -5.35 -11.76
C ASP A 265 -28.45 -5.90 -11.06
N SER A 266 -27.63 -5.03 -10.50
CA SER A 266 -26.44 -5.43 -9.75
C SER A 266 -26.82 -6.22 -8.48
N ALA A 267 -27.89 -5.83 -7.80
CA ALA A 267 -28.41 -6.52 -6.62
C ALA A 267 -28.99 -7.90 -6.96
N ALA A 268 -29.62 -8.07 -8.12
CA ALA A 268 -30.11 -9.37 -8.58
C ALA A 268 -28.96 -10.39 -8.74
N GLU A 269 -27.89 -10.00 -9.44
CA GLU A 269 -26.71 -10.85 -9.56
C GLU A 269 -26.04 -11.13 -8.20
N LEU A 270 -26.01 -10.12 -7.32
CA LEU A 270 -25.45 -10.27 -5.97
C LEU A 270 -26.28 -11.23 -5.11
N ALA A 271 -27.61 -11.16 -5.18
CA ALA A 271 -28.52 -12.05 -4.45
C ALA A 271 -28.31 -13.50 -4.89
N ASP A 272 -28.26 -13.77 -6.19
CA ASP A 272 -27.96 -15.09 -6.75
C ASP A 272 -26.59 -15.59 -6.28
N ARG A 273 -25.59 -14.71 -6.27
CA ARG A 273 -24.24 -15.04 -5.81
C ARG A 273 -24.20 -15.40 -4.34
N ILE A 274 -24.90 -14.66 -3.48
CA ILE A 274 -25.01 -14.93 -2.04
C ILE A 274 -25.66 -16.30 -1.81
N GLU A 275 -26.77 -16.59 -2.48
CA GLU A 275 -27.46 -17.86 -2.34
C GLU A 275 -26.59 -19.04 -2.80
N GLN A 276 -25.98 -18.97 -3.98
CA GLN A 276 -25.06 -19.98 -4.49
C GLN A 276 -23.88 -20.23 -3.55
N LEU A 277 -23.32 -19.18 -2.97
CA LEU A 277 -22.20 -19.26 -2.04
C LEU A 277 -22.61 -19.99 -0.76
N VAL A 278 -23.74 -19.62 -0.16
CA VAL A 278 -24.23 -20.25 1.05
C VAL A 278 -24.58 -21.73 0.80
N GLN A 279 -25.24 -22.06 -0.31
CA GLN A 279 -25.55 -23.43 -0.68
C GLN A 279 -24.31 -24.28 -0.93
N LYS A 280 -23.31 -23.73 -1.65
CA LYS A 280 -22.08 -24.42 -2.01
C LYS A 280 -21.18 -24.68 -0.81
N THR A 281 -21.08 -23.72 0.10
CA THR A 281 -20.17 -23.80 1.25
C THR A 281 -20.81 -24.34 2.52
N GLY A 282 -22.14 -24.31 2.62
CA GLY A 282 -22.87 -24.69 3.83
C GLY A 282 -22.67 -23.71 5.00
N CYS A 283 -22.16 -22.50 4.76
CA CYS A 283 -21.80 -21.55 5.82
C CYS A 283 -23.03 -20.94 6.56
N GLY A 284 -24.23 -21.15 6.05
CA GLY A 284 -25.49 -20.62 6.56
C GLY A 284 -25.71 -19.14 6.28
N LYS A 285 -24.75 -18.28 6.62
CA LYS A 285 -24.80 -16.83 6.37
C LYS A 285 -23.43 -16.29 5.93
N VAL A 286 -23.41 -15.03 5.48
CA VAL A 286 -22.20 -14.28 5.16
C VAL A 286 -22.18 -12.94 5.90
N ASN A 287 -20.97 -12.39 6.12
CA ASN A 287 -20.76 -11.00 6.53
C ASN A 287 -20.35 -10.19 5.31
N ILE A 288 -21.13 -9.19 4.91
CA ILE A 288 -20.83 -8.36 3.74
C ILE A 288 -19.99 -7.15 4.17
N ILE A 289 -18.92 -6.89 3.43
CA ILE A 289 -18.21 -5.61 3.45
C ILE A 289 -18.31 -5.03 2.04
N ALA A 290 -19.07 -3.95 1.90
CA ALA A 290 -19.42 -3.36 0.62
C ALA A 290 -18.85 -1.95 0.48
N HIS A 291 -18.32 -1.60 -0.68
CA HIS A 291 -17.76 -0.28 -0.95
C HIS A 291 -18.63 0.48 -1.96
N SER A 292 -18.80 1.80 -1.73
CA SER A 292 -19.46 2.70 -2.67
C SER A 292 -20.88 2.22 -3.06
N LYS A 293 -21.25 2.22 -4.34
CA LYS A 293 -22.53 1.70 -4.85
C LYS A 293 -22.83 0.27 -4.39
N GLY A 294 -21.80 -0.58 -4.19
CA GLY A 294 -21.99 -1.94 -3.69
C GLY A 294 -22.73 -2.03 -2.35
N GLY A 295 -22.68 -0.96 -1.55
CA GLY A 295 -23.50 -0.86 -0.33
C GLY A 295 -24.98 -0.73 -0.63
N LEU A 296 -25.38 0.02 -1.66
CA LEU A 296 -26.78 0.12 -2.12
C LEU A 296 -27.24 -1.19 -2.76
N ASP A 297 -26.39 -1.80 -3.62
CA ASP A 297 -26.67 -3.11 -4.23
C ASP A 297 -26.94 -4.16 -3.12
N SER A 298 -26.12 -4.16 -2.06
CA SER A 298 -26.27 -5.08 -0.93
C SER A 298 -27.54 -4.81 -0.13
N ARG A 299 -27.89 -3.54 0.13
CA ARG A 299 -29.14 -3.19 0.82
C ARG A 299 -30.35 -3.64 0.02
N TYR A 300 -30.36 -3.43 -1.30
CA TYR A 300 -31.46 -3.87 -2.16
C TYR A 300 -31.58 -5.40 -2.19
N ALA A 301 -30.48 -6.13 -2.33
CA ALA A 301 -30.46 -7.59 -2.28
C ALA A 301 -31.03 -8.12 -0.97
N ILE A 302 -30.67 -7.51 0.17
CA ILE A 302 -31.15 -7.89 1.51
C ILE A 302 -32.63 -7.57 1.66
N SER A 303 -33.05 -6.34 1.36
CA SER A 303 -34.39 -5.83 1.65
C SER A 303 -35.45 -6.32 0.66
N LYS A 304 -35.12 -6.43 -0.64
CA LYS A 304 -36.10 -6.71 -1.71
C LYS A 304 -36.01 -8.10 -2.31
N LEU A 305 -34.80 -8.70 -2.32
CA LEU A 305 -34.58 -9.97 -3.02
C LEU A 305 -34.44 -11.18 -2.07
N GLY A 306 -34.75 -10.99 -0.78
CA GLY A 306 -34.81 -12.08 0.21
C GLY A 306 -33.45 -12.65 0.59
N SER A 307 -32.35 -11.86 0.43
CA SER A 307 -31.03 -12.27 0.88
C SER A 307 -30.82 -12.11 2.40
N ASP A 308 -31.75 -11.51 3.13
CA ASP A 308 -31.74 -11.33 4.60
C ASP A 308 -31.52 -12.64 5.36
N LYS A 309 -32.10 -13.72 4.88
CA LYS A 309 -31.92 -15.07 5.44
C LYS A 309 -30.49 -15.59 5.36
N TYR A 310 -29.69 -15.08 4.41
CA TYR A 310 -28.32 -15.48 4.15
C TYR A 310 -27.26 -14.47 4.60
N VAL A 311 -27.68 -13.29 5.07
CA VAL A 311 -26.75 -12.24 5.52
C VAL A 311 -26.82 -12.10 7.03
N ALA A 312 -25.67 -12.04 7.69
CA ALA A 312 -25.56 -11.81 9.13
C ALA A 312 -25.27 -10.33 9.44
N SER A 313 -24.41 -9.70 8.65
CA SER A 313 -24.07 -8.29 8.80
C SER A 313 -23.75 -7.64 7.47
N LEU A 314 -24.03 -6.34 7.37
CA LEU A 314 -23.62 -5.46 6.28
C LEU A 314 -22.79 -4.30 6.83
N THR A 315 -21.53 -4.22 6.43
CA THR A 315 -20.66 -3.08 6.68
C THR A 315 -20.43 -2.33 5.38
N THR A 316 -20.85 -1.08 5.30
CA THR A 316 -20.67 -0.24 4.11
C THR A 316 -19.50 0.71 4.30
N ILE A 317 -18.70 0.90 3.24
CA ILE A 317 -17.51 1.75 3.23
C ILE A 317 -17.70 2.83 2.17
N ASN A 318 -17.77 4.10 2.59
CA ASN A 318 -17.97 5.24 1.69
C ASN A 318 -19.11 5.02 0.68
N THR A 319 -20.22 4.44 1.14
CA THR A 319 -21.45 4.26 0.35
C THR A 319 -22.27 5.54 0.42
N PRO A 320 -22.75 6.07 -0.72
CA PRO A 320 -23.59 7.26 -0.74
C PRO A 320 -25.06 6.91 -0.39
N HIS A 321 -25.33 6.56 0.87
CA HIS A 321 -26.68 6.17 1.31
C HIS A 321 -27.73 7.26 1.09
N HIS A 322 -27.32 8.53 1.26
CA HIS A 322 -28.20 9.69 1.07
C HIS A 322 -27.95 10.42 -0.26
N GLY A 323 -27.30 9.72 -1.22
CA GLY A 323 -27.04 10.23 -2.56
C GLY A 323 -25.90 11.22 -2.67
N CYS A 324 -25.79 11.85 -3.84
CA CYS A 324 -24.75 12.80 -4.20
C CYS A 324 -25.36 13.95 -5.02
N LEU A 325 -25.39 15.16 -4.46
CA LEU A 325 -25.90 16.36 -5.13
C LEU A 325 -25.08 16.69 -6.38
N PHE A 326 -23.79 16.37 -6.38
CA PHE A 326 -22.97 16.56 -7.57
C PHE A 326 -23.40 15.65 -8.72
N ALA A 327 -23.78 14.38 -8.45
CA ALA A 327 -24.32 13.48 -9.49
C ALA A 327 -25.60 14.04 -10.09
N GLU A 328 -26.49 14.56 -9.25
CA GLU A 328 -27.73 15.20 -9.68
C GLU A 328 -27.47 16.46 -10.51
N TYR A 329 -26.52 17.31 -10.12
CA TYR A 329 -26.09 18.46 -10.89
C TYR A 329 -25.50 18.04 -12.25
N LEU A 330 -24.66 17.00 -12.29
CA LEU A 330 -24.04 16.50 -13.53
C LEU A 330 -25.11 16.07 -14.55
N LEU A 331 -26.11 15.32 -14.10
CA LEU A 331 -27.18 14.81 -14.95
C LEU A 331 -28.16 15.89 -15.40
N ASN A 332 -28.49 16.86 -14.54
CA ASN A 332 -29.53 17.85 -14.80
C ASN A 332 -29.00 19.12 -15.46
N THR A 333 -27.73 19.48 -15.30
CA THR A 333 -27.19 20.79 -15.68
C THR A 333 -26.07 20.70 -16.72
N ALA A 334 -25.35 19.58 -16.78
CA ALA A 334 -24.25 19.44 -17.73
C ALA A 334 -24.79 19.34 -19.16
N PRO A 335 -24.06 19.91 -20.18
CA PRO A 335 -24.47 19.81 -21.57
C PRO A 335 -24.60 18.35 -22.02
N GLU A 336 -25.69 17.99 -22.69
CA GLU A 336 -25.99 16.61 -23.11
C GLU A 336 -24.86 15.95 -23.92
N LYS A 337 -24.16 16.73 -24.77
CA LYS A 337 -22.98 16.27 -25.49
C LYS A 337 -21.83 15.83 -24.58
N PHE A 338 -21.65 16.54 -23.45
CA PHE A 338 -20.64 16.19 -22.46
C PHE A 338 -21.00 14.90 -21.74
N VAL A 339 -22.25 14.78 -21.27
CA VAL A 339 -22.77 13.58 -20.61
C VAL A 339 -22.62 12.36 -21.51
N LYS A 340 -23.07 12.43 -22.77
CA LYS A 340 -22.92 11.34 -23.77
C LYS A 340 -21.46 10.98 -24.05
N SER A 341 -20.55 11.96 -24.04
CA SER A 341 -19.12 11.69 -24.25
C SER A 341 -18.53 10.94 -23.06
N VAL A 342 -18.87 11.35 -21.84
CA VAL A 342 -18.46 10.68 -20.59
C VAL A 342 -19.01 9.25 -20.58
N GLU A 343 -20.30 9.07 -20.80
CA GLU A 343 -20.95 7.77 -20.91
C GLU A 343 -20.24 6.83 -21.90
N LYS A 344 -20.01 7.28 -23.12
CA LYS A 344 -19.34 6.49 -24.16
C LYS A 344 -17.93 6.05 -23.73
N ILE A 345 -17.16 6.94 -23.10
CA ILE A 345 -15.81 6.65 -22.63
C ILE A 345 -15.87 5.57 -21.52
N TYR A 346 -16.74 5.76 -20.55
CA TYR A 346 -16.86 4.85 -19.41
C TYR A 346 -17.41 3.48 -19.83
N ASN A 347 -18.52 3.44 -20.61
CA ASN A 347 -19.09 2.18 -21.10
C ASN A 347 -18.09 1.40 -21.96
N SER A 348 -17.27 2.09 -22.79
CA SER A 348 -16.21 1.43 -23.56
C SER A 348 -15.11 0.86 -22.67
N ALA A 349 -14.74 1.56 -21.61
CA ALA A 349 -13.74 1.10 -20.65
C ALA A 349 -14.26 -0.12 -19.87
N PHE A 350 -15.49 -0.08 -19.35
CA PHE A 350 -16.11 -1.20 -18.61
C PHE A 350 -16.28 -2.44 -19.47
N LYS A 351 -16.71 -2.30 -20.73
CA LYS A 351 -16.80 -3.43 -21.65
C LYS A 351 -15.45 -4.12 -21.88
N ARG A 352 -14.36 -3.33 -21.95
CA ARG A 352 -12.99 -3.89 -22.01
C ARG A 352 -12.56 -4.59 -20.75
N LEU A 353 -13.10 -4.17 -19.60
CA LEU A 353 -12.83 -4.74 -18.29
C LEU A 353 -13.72 -5.96 -17.96
N GLY A 354 -14.65 -6.33 -18.88
CA GLY A 354 -15.43 -7.55 -18.77
C GLY A 354 -16.89 -7.39 -18.36
N ASP A 355 -17.39 -6.14 -18.20
CA ASP A 355 -18.82 -5.92 -18.00
C ASP A 355 -19.56 -6.14 -19.34
N PRO A 356 -20.53 -7.06 -19.41
CA PRO A 356 -21.18 -7.40 -20.66
C PRO A 356 -22.08 -6.28 -21.20
N ASN A 357 -22.81 -5.59 -20.34
CA ASN A 357 -23.80 -4.55 -20.64
C ASN A 357 -23.63 -3.34 -19.72
N PRO A 358 -22.53 -2.57 -19.81
CA PRO A 358 -22.32 -1.43 -18.94
C PRO A 358 -23.29 -0.29 -19.25
N ASP A 359 -23.99 0.21 -18.24
CA ASP A 359 -24.81 1.40 -18.28
C ASP A 359 -24.38 2.40 -17.22
N PHE A 360 -23.41 3.23 -17.58
CA PHE A 360 -22.86 4.26 -16.71
C PHE A 360 -23.92 5.26 -16.23
N LEU A 361 -24.85 5.65 -17.11
CA LEU A 361 -25.87 6.64 -16.75
C LEU A 361 -26.86 6.06 -15.74
N ALA A 362 -27.32 4.82 -15.90
CA ALA A 362 -28.15 4.16 -14.91
C ALA A 362 -27.47 4.10 -13.54
N ALA A 363 -26.21 3.65 -13.52
CA ALA A 363 -25.42 3.58 -12.29
C ALA A 363 -25.26 4.94 -11.57
N VAL A 364 -25.06 6.04 -12.32
CA VAL A 364 -24.92 7.40 -11.75
C VAL A 364 -26.27 7.98 -11.36
N THR A 365 -27.34 7.65 -12.08
CA THR A 365 -28.71 8.10 -11.76
C THR A 365 -29.16 7.56 -10.39
N ASP A 366 -28.85 6.32 -10.10
CA ASP A 366 -29.16 5.69 -8.82
C ASP A 366 -28.40 6.30 -7.62
N LEU A 367 -27.33 7.08 -7.90
CA LEU A 367 -26.54 7.78 -6.89
C LEU A 367 -26.99 9.25 -6.66
N THR A 368 -28.04 9.71 -7.33
CA THR A 368 -28.59 11.06 -7.09
C THR A 368 -29.33 11.13 -5.76
N ASN A 369 -29.40 12.33 -5.16
CA ASN A 369 -30.11 12.52 -3.89
C ASN A 369 -31.58 12.10 -3.98
N SER A 370 -32.27 12.51 -5.04
CA SER A 370 -33.69 12.19 -5.25
C SER A 370 -33.95 10.69 -5.34
N ARG A 371 -33.06 9.95 -6.01
CA ARG A 371 -33.17 8.48 -6.10
C ARG A 371 -32.84 7.79 -4.79
N CYS A 372 -31.81 8.26 -4.07
CA CYS A 372 -31.45 7.69 -2.77
C CYS A 372 -32.52 7.95 -1.69
N GLU A 373 -33.19 9.11 -1.69
CA GLU A 373 -34.33 9.37 -0.80
C GLU A 373 -35.50 8.38 -1.05
N GLN A 374 -35.83 8.12 -2.31
CA GLN A 374 -36.82 7.10 -2.66
C GLN A 374 -36.35 5.70 -2.27
N PHE A 375 -35.07 5.39 -2.55
CA PHE A 375 -34.46 4.12 -2.21
C PHE A 375 -34.52 3.84 -0.70
N ASP A 376 -34.25 4.83 0.15
CA ASP A 376 -34.29 4.69 1.61
C ASP A 376 -35.70 4.35 2.12
N GLN A 377 -36.74 4.93 1.51
CA GLN A 377 -38.12 4.62 1.82
C GLN A 377 -38.52 3.21 1.40
N ASP A 378 -38.02 2.79 0.23
CA ASP A 378 -38.39 1.51 -0.38
C ASP A 378 -37.56 0.33 0.16
N THR A 379 -36.37 0.56 0.72
CA THR A 379 -35.44 -0.50 1.17
C THR A 379 -35.13 -0.41 2.68
N PRO A 380 -36.11 -0.72 3.54
CA PRO A 380 -35.90 -0.72 5.00
C PRO A 380 -34.88 -1.81 5.40
N ASP A 381 -34.20 -1.60 6.51
CA ASP A 381 -33.32 -2.58 7.11
C ASP A 381 -34.05 -3.85 7.51
N ALA A 382 -33.52 -5.01 7.11
CA ALA A 382 -34.15 -6.30 7.42
C ALA A 382 -33.88 -6.70 8.88
N PRO A 383 -34.91 -7.18 9.61
CA PRO A 383 -34.72 -7.67 10.96
C PRO A 383 -33.73 -8.83 11.04
N GLY A 384 -32.80 -8.79 12.02
CA GLY A 384 -31.80 -9.85 12.23
C GLY A 384 -30.54 -9.73 11.37
N VAL A 385 -30.41 -8.69 10.59
CA VAL A 385 -29.17 -8.28 9.93
C VAL A 385 -28.60 -7.06 10.67
N MET A 386 -27.30 -7.09 10.99
CA MET A 386 -26.63 -5.96 11.62
C MET A 386 -26.07 -5.04 10.54
N TYR A 387 -26.34 -3.73 10.66
CA TYR A 387 -25.88 -2.71 9.73
C TYR A 387 -24.93 -1.74 10.41
N GLN A 388 -23.81 -1.45 9.76
CA GLN A 388 -22.87 -0.41 10.16
C GLN A 388 -22.22 0.24 8.95
N SER A 389 -21.70 1.45 9.11
CA SER A 389 -21.08 2.21 8.03
C SER A 389 -19.79 2.88 8.43
N VAL A 390 -18.95 3.11 7.44
CA VAL A 390 -17.66 3.79 7.57
C VAL A 390 -17.58 4.88 6.51
N GLY A 391 -17.21 6.09 6.94
CA GLY A 391 -17.00 7.25 6.06
C GLY A 391 -15.58 7.76 6.15
N SER A 392 -15.12 8.39 5.08
CA SER A 392 -13.84 9.09 5.04
C SER A 392 -13.94 10.39 4.26
N HIS A 393 -12.97 11.28 4.43
CA HIS A 393 -12.88 12.50 3.64
C HIS A 393 -11.44 12.86 3.30
N ALA A 394 -11.25 13.37 2.09
CA ALA A 394 -10.01 14.01 1.66
C ALA A 394 -9.93 15.43 2.23
N ARG A 395 -8.74 15.98 2.41
CA ARG A 395 -8.56 17.35 2.89
C ARG A 395 -8.28 18.36 1.78
N CYS A 396 -7.85 17.90 0.62
CA CYS A 396 -7.59 18.75 -0.56
C CYS A 396 -7.57 17.93 -1.85
N SER A 397 -7.67 18.60 -3.00
CA SER A 397 -7.60 17.94 -4.33
C SER A 397 -6.35 17.10 -4.54
N LYS A 398 -5.21 17.53 -3.98
CA LYS A 398 -3.93 16.79 -4.09
C LYS A 398 -3.90 15.48 -3.30
N SER A 399 -4.92 15.21 -2.49
CA SER A 399 -5.06 13.95 -1.75
C SER A 399 -5.33 12.78 -2.67
N GLY A 400 -6.12 12.99 -3.73
CA GLY A 400 -6.49 11.98 -4.70
C GLY A 400 -5.62 11.99 -5.95
N ARG A 401 -5.56 10.83 -6.63
CA ARG A 401 -5.08 10.73 -8.00
C ARG A 401 -6.22 11.04 -8.98
N PHE A 402 -5.89 11.21 -10.27
CA PHE A 402 -6.91 11.31 -11.32
C PHE A 402 -7.81 10.05 -11.31
N PRO A 403 -9.16 10.21 -11.38
CA PRO A 403 -9.92 11.45 -11.54
C PRO A 403 -10.31 12.16 -10.22
N LEU A 404 -10.07 11.58 -9.03
CA LEU A 404 -10.54 12.09 -7.73
C LEU A 404 -10.00 13.49 -7.37
N ASN A 405 -8.82 13.83 -7.87
CA ASN A 405 -8.25 15.17 -7.71
C ASN A 405 -9.05 16.26 -8.44
N LEU A 406 -9.76 15.90 -9.52
CA LEU A 406 -10.61 16.82 -10.29
C LEU A 406 -12.04 16.89 -9.72
N SER A 407 -12.59 15.75 -9.29
CA SER A 407 -13.94 15.70 -8.72
C SER A 407 -14.04 16.32 -7.32
N TYR A 408 -13.00 16.15 -6.49
CA TYR A 408 -12.97 16.67 -5.11
C TYR A 408 -13.46 18.12 -4.94
N PRO A 409 -12.90 19.13 -5.66
CA PRO A 409 -13.35 20.52 -5.48
C PRO A 409 -14.78 20.76 -5.96
N ILE A 410 -15.25 19.97 -6.91
CA ILE A 410 -16.61 20.08 -7.43
C ILE A 410 -17.58 19.50 -6.41
N VAL A 411 -17.34 18.26 -5.95
CA VAL A 411 -18.16 17.64 -4.89
C VAL A 411 -18.13 18.51 -3.63
N LYS A 412 -16.98 19.07 -3.26
CA LYS A 412 -16.89 19.96 -2.08
C LYS A 412 -17.77 21.19 -2.19
N LYS A 413 -17.98 21.72 -3.40
CA LYS A 413 -18.85 22.89 -3.63
C LYS A 413 -20.33 22.56 -3.38
N TYR A 414 -20.78 21.34 -3.72
CA TYR A 414 -22.18 20.94 -3.64
C TYR A 414 -22.52 20.16 -2.35
N ASP A 415 -21.62 19.27 -1.94
CA ASP A 415 -21.86 18.27 -0.91
C ASP A 415 -20.98 18.46 0.36
N GLY A 416 -20.04 19.40 0.35
CA GLY A 416 -19.16 19.66 1.49
C GLY A 416 -17.97 18.71 1.60
N ASP A 417 -17.64 18.31 2.83
CA ASP A 417 -16.50 17.38 3.07
C ASP A 417 -16.76 16.03 2.43
N ASN A 418 -15.80 15.59 1.60
CA ASN A 418 -15.95 14.41 0.75
C ASN A 418 -14.62 13.68 0.55
N ASP A 419 -14.71 12.44 0.05
CA ASP A 419 -13.57 11.58 -0.26
C ASP A 419 -13.05 11.71 -1.71
N GLY A 420 -13.60 12.65 -2.45
CA GLY A 420 -13.40 12.86 -3.89
C GLY A 420 -14.58 12.45 -4.76
N LEU A 421 -15.53 11.65 -4.24
CA LEU A 421 -16.77 11.25 -4.92
C LEU A 421 -17.99 11.31 -4.01
N VAL A 422 -17.89 10.83 -2.78
CA VAL A 422 -19.00 10.70 -1.82
C VAL A 422 -18.79 11.70 -0.69
N ALA A 423 -19.85 12.42 -0.35
CA ALA A 423 -19.87 13.32 0.80
C ALA A 423 -19.86 12.52 2.12
N LEU A 424 -19.14 13.03 3.11
CA LEU A 424 -19.10 12.42 4.42
C LEU A 424 -20.50 12.36 5.06
N THR A 425 -21.35 13.34 4.79
CA THR A 425 -22.74 13.43 5.26
C THR A 425 -23.67 12.42 4.59
N SER A 426 -23.28 11.88 3.44
CA SER A 426 -24.04 10.84 2.71
C SER A 426 -23.71 9.41 3.15
N ALA A 427 -22.64 9.21 3.92
CA ALA A 427 -22.14 7.89 4.29
C ALA A 427 -22.78 7.24 5.55
N PRO A 428 -23.38 7.96 6.51
CA PRO A 428 -23.96 7.34 7.72
C PRO A 428 -25.12 6.41 7.39
N TRP A 429 -25.07 5.18 7.98
CA TRP A 429 -26.16 4.20 7.90
C TRP A 429 -26.00 3.13 9.00
N GLY A 430 -27.12 2.59 9.49
CA GLY A 430 -27.14 1.50 10.44
C GLY A 430 -26.91 1.93 11.89
N GLU A 431 -26.54 0.96 12.74
CA GLU A 431 -26.41 1.14 14.18
C GLU A 431 -25.15 1.92 14.59
N ASP A 432 -24.07 1.83 13.79
CA ASP A 432 -22.76 2.38 14.11
C ASP A 432 -22.13 3.04 12.87
N PHE A 433 -21.68 4.28 13.03
CA PHE A 433 -21.01 5.04 11.98
C PHE A 433 -19.61 5.45 12.44
N THR A 434 -18.61 5.00 11.73
CA THR A 434 -17.20 5.33 12.01
C THR A 434 -16.63 6.25 10.95
N VAL A 435 -16.07 7.40 11.37
CA VAL A 435 -15.34 8.29 10.47
C VAL A 435 -13.84 8.03 10.58
N LEU A 436 -13.18 7.84 9.43
CA LEU A 436 -11.74 7.64 9.39
C LEU A 436 -10.98 8.97 9.45
N HIS A 437 -10.19 9.14 10.52
CA HIS A 437 -9.40 10.34 10.76
C HIS A 437 -7.90 10.05 10.68
N PRO A 438 -7.26 10.25 9.52
CA PRO A 438 -5.82 10.07 9.42
C PRO A 438 -5.08 11.22 10.08
N THR A 439 -3.91 10.93 10.62
CA THR A 439 -2.97 11.97 11.04
C THR A 439 -2.35 12.59 9.79
N GLY A 440 -2.41 13.94 9.64
CA GLY A 440 -1.76 14.63 8.54
C GLY A 440 -2.70 15.48 7.67
N LYS A 441 -2.13 16.09 6.62
CA LYS A 441 -2.81 17.08 5.77
C LYS A 441 -3.53 16.49 4.55
N ARG A 442 -3.32 15.19 4.25
CA ARG A 442 -3.82 14.55 3.03
C ARG A 442 -5.31 14.17 3.13
N GLY A 443 -5.73 13.62 4.25
CA GLY A 443 -7.05 12.96 4.35
C GLY A 443 -7.06 11.58 3.66
N ILE A 444 -8.24 11.00 3.53
CA ILE A 444 -8.49 9.68 2.96
C ILE A 444 -9.44 9.84 1.77
N THR A 445 -9.09 9.30 0.62
CA THR A 445 -9.90 9.36 -0.60
C THR A 445 -10.70 8.08 -0.81
N HIS A 446 -11.69 8.15 -1.72
CA HIS A 446 -12.53 7.03 -2.14
C HIS A 446 -11.74 5.80 -2.62
N ALA A 447 -10.59 6.01 -3.27
CA ALA A 447 -9.71 4.94 -3.71
C ALA A 447 -8.78 4.40 -2.61
N ASP A 448 -8.48 5.21 -1.60
CA ASP A 448 -7.58 4.81 -0.51
C ASP A 448 -8.25 3.78 0.40
N VAL A 449 -9.54 3.91 0.68
CA VAL A 449 -10.27 3.01 1.59
C VAL A 449 -10.31 1.56 1.12
N ILE A 450 -10.12 1.31 -0.16
CA ILE A 450 -10.01 -0.03 -0.74
C ILE A 450 -8.56 -0.42 -1.10
N ASP A 451 -7.60 0.40 -0.70
CA ASP A 451 -6.17 0.21 -1.04
C ASP A 451 -5.90 0.06 -2.55
N LEU A 452 -6.71 0.72 -3.40
CA LEU A 452 -6.66 0.59 -4.85
C LEU A 452 -5.27 0.87 -5.42
N ASN A 453 -4.62 1.90 -4.92
CA ASN A 453 -3.29 2.31 -5.35
C ASN A 453 -2.16 1.57 -4.64
N ARG A 454 -2.47 0.74 -3.63
CA ARG A 454 -1.51 0.03 -2.78
C ARG A 454 -0.48 0.96 -2.13
N GLU A 455 -0.89 2.19 -1.81
CA GLU A 455 -0.04 3.21 -1.18
C GLU A 455 -0.06 3.09 0.34
N ASN A 456 1.11 3.18 0.95
CA ASN A 456 1.23 3.34 2.39
C ASN A 456 0.98 4.81 2.75
N ILE A 457 -0.17 5.10 3.34
CA ILE A 457 -0.55 6.46 3.70
C ILE A 457 0.05 6.82 5.05
N PRO A 458 0.80 7.94 5.15
CA PRO A 458 1.35 8.36 6.43
C PRO A 458 0.27 8.58 7.49
N GLY A 459 0.42 7.90 8.63
CA GLY A 459 -0.48 8.06 9.77
C GLY A 459 -1.80 7.27 9.69
N PHE A 460 -1.99 6.39 8.67
CA PHE A 460 -3.11 5.48 8.62
C PHE A 460 -2.77 4.18 7.89
N ASP A 461 -3.05 3.04 8.52
CA ASP A 461 -2.89 1.71 7.93
C ASP A 461 -4.25 1.10 7.62
N PHE A 462 -4.67 1.10 6.32
CA PHE A 462 -5.94 0.51 5.89
C PHE A 462 -6.02 -0.98 6.16
N ARG A 463 -4.92 -1.71 5.99
CA ARG A 463 -4.91 -3.16 6.22
C ARG A 463 -5.20 -3.45 7.69
N GLU A 464 -4.59 -2.70 8.59
CA GLU A 464 -4.86 -2.83 10.03
C GLU A 464 -6.29 -2.40 10.39
N PHE A 465 -6.77 -1.32 9.79
CA PHE A 465 -8.15 -0.90 9.97
C PHE A 465 -9.15 -2.02 9.67
N TYR A 466 -8.99 -2.70 8.51
CA TYR A 466 -9.87 -3.81 8.16
C TYR A 466 -9.71 -5.03 9.08
N VAL A 467 -8.50 -5.34 9.53
CA VAL A 467 -8.28 -6.41 10.53
C VAL A 467 -9.06 -6.10 11.81
N GLN A 468 -8.99 -4.85 12.30
CA GLN A 468 -9.72 -4.44 13.50
C GLN A 468 -11.24 -4.38 13.28
N LEU A 469 -11.71 -3.96 12.10
CA LEU A 469 -13.12 -3.96 11.71
C LEU A 469 -13.67 -5.39 11.75
N VAL A 470 -12.98 -6.35 11.13
CA VAL A 470 -13.40 -7.75 11.11
C VAL A 470 -13.29 -8.40 12.49
N ASN A 471 -12.28 -8.05 13.28
CA ASN A 471 -12.18 -8.50 14.65
C ASN A 471 -13.37 -8.03 15.52
N LYS A 472 -13.85 -6.80 15.32
CA LYS A 472 -15.09 -6.32 15.99
C LYS A 472 -16.30 -7.15 15.60
N LEU A 473 -16.46 -7.54 14.32
CA LEU A 473 -17.52 -8.45 13.89
C LEU A 473 -17.40 -9.80 14.60
N LYS A 474 -16.20 -10.39 14.64
CA LYS A 474 -15.93 -11.63 15.37
C LYS A 474 -16.32 -11.54 16.85
N MET A 475 -15.93 -10.46 17.53
CA MET A 475 -16.23 -10.25 18.94
C MET A 475 -17.74 -10.06 19.22
N ARG A 476 -18.51 -9.57 18.23
CA ARG A 476 -19.98 -9.45 18.27
C ARG A 476 -20.69 -10.78 17.90
N GLY A 477 -19.97 -11.83 17.53
CA GLY A 477 -20.50 -13.17 17.22
C GLY A 477 -20.93 -13.40 15.76
N PHE A 478 -20.51 -12.52 14.87
CA PHE A 478 -20.77 -12.61 13.43
C PHE A 478 -19.80 -13.49 12.68
#